data_fcf72bd6ef0d0eb50bcf171bc8b9ade7
#
_entry.id   fcf72bd6ef0d0eb50bcf171bc8b9ade7
#
_cell.length_a   1.000
_cell.length_b   1.000
_cell.length_c   1.000
_cell.angle_alpha   90.00
_cell.angle_beta   90.00
_cell.angle_gamma   90.00
#
_symmetry.space_group_name_H-M   'P 1'
#
loop_
_entity.id
_entity.type
_entity.pdbx_description
1 polymer ?
#
loop_
_entity_poly.entity_id
_entity_poly.type
_entity_poly.pdbx_seq_one_letter_code
_entity_poly.pdbx_strand_id
1 'polypeptide(L)'
;MPKTALKNKMEAHNKKSKHKVTMRMLEAVYDRGVGAYRTNPASVRPNVKSPEQWAMARVNSFLRIVSGSKSANHDKDLLPSSHPSSSKKKMLKAQYANDVFTTEMEARSRSMDMGCGGAIHVHEVEGQAVYMPCGSHQEYLDYYRTEDEQEDASVDRLEALRV
;
A
#
# COMPACT_ATOMS: atom_id res chain seq x y z
N MET A 1 4.70 5.72 -22.43
CA MET A 1 3.68 5.34 -21.42
C MET A 1 2.38 6.08 -21.71
N PRO A 2 1.22 5.42 -21.77
CA PRO A 2 -0.07 6.03 -22.11
C PRO A 2 -0.72 6.72 -20.88
N LYS A 3 -0.13 7.81 -20.39
CA LYS A 3 -0.57 8.51 -19.17
C LYS A 3 -2.07 8.86 -19.16
N THR A 4 -2.60 9.38 -20.26
CA THR A 4 -4.03 9.72 -20.36
C THR A 4 -4.94 8.50 -20.19
N ALA A 5 -4.59 7.37 -20.80
CA ALA A 5 -5.37 6.15 -20.66
C ALA A 5 -5.34 5.58 -19.23
N LEU A 6 -4.20 5.66 -18.54
CA LEU A 6 -4.06 5.27 -17.14
C LEU A 6 -4.87 6.18 -16.23
N LYS A 7 -4.83 7.51 -16.46
CA LYS A 7 -5.61 8.49 -15.71
C LYS A 7 -7.11 8.22 -15.83
N ASN A 8 -7.62 8.02 -17.03
CA ASN A 8 -9.03 7.71 -17.26
C ASN A 8 -9.46 6.43 -16.54
N LYS A 9 -8.61 5.39 -16.54
CA LYS A 9 -8.87 4.14 -15.82
C LYS A 9 -8.86 4.32 -14.30
N MET A 10 -7.92 5.11 -13.78
CA MET A 10 -7.85 5.45 -12.36
C MET A 10 -9.12 6.17 -11.91
N GLU A 11 -9.53 7.21 -12.62
CA GLU A 11 -10.72 7.99 -12.30
C GLU A 11 -11.99 7.14 -12.35
N ALA A 12 -12.15 6.33 -13.41
CA ALA A 12 -13.29 5.43 -13.56
C ALA A 12 -13.35 4.39 -12.43
N HIS A 13 -12.21 3.83 -12.01
CA HIS A 13 -12.13 2.89 -10.91
C HIS A 13 -12.43 3.57 -9.58
N ASN A 14 -11.80 4.73 -9.32
CA ASN A 14 -11.93 5.44 -8.07
C ASN A 14 -13.36 5.99 -7.82
N LYS A 15 -14.16 6.18 -8.86
CA LYS A 15 -15.59 6.53 -8.71
C LYS A 15 -16.43 5.37 -8.13
N LYS A 16 -16.07 4.13 -8.44
CA LYS A 16 -16.88 2.93 -8.16
C LYS A 16 -16.33 2.06 -7.03
N SER A 17 -15.01 2.05 -6.83
CA SER A 17 -14.34 1.16 -5.89
C SER A 17 -14.21 1.76 -4.50
N LYS A 18 -14.34 0.91 -3.47
CA LYS A 18 -14.03 1.25 -2.07
C LYS A 18 -12.53 1.51 -1.88
N HIS A 19 -11.69 0.71 -2.54
CA HIS A 19 -10.24 0.85 -2.48
C HIS A 19 -9.76 1.73 -3.64
N LYS A 20 -9.21 2.88 -3.30
CA LYS A 20 -8.73 3.85 -4.29
C LYS A 20 -7.33 3.47 -4.78
N VAL A 21 -7.03 3.83 -6.02
CA VAL A 21 -5.70 3.66 -6.63
C VAL A 21 -5.12 4.99 -7.03
N THR A 22 -3.79 5.11 -7.02
CA THR A 22 -3.07 6.30 -7.46
C THR A 22 -2.49 6.09 -8.86
N MET A 23 -2.11 7.19 -9.53
CA MET A 23 -1.39 7.12 -10.81
C MET A 23 -0.10 6.32 -10.69
N ARG A 24 0.69 6.57 -9.63
CA ARG A 24 1.94 5.86 -9.34
C ARG A 24 1.75 4.34 -9.27
N MET A 25 0.67 3.87 -8.63
CA MET A 25 0.35 2.44 -8.60
C MET A 25 0.13 1.88 -10.01
N LEU A 26 -0.66 2.58 -10.84
CA LEU A 26 -0.96 2.12 -12.20
C LEU A 26 0.25 2.21 -13.14
N GLU A 27 1.09 3.22 -13.00
CA GLU A 27 2.34 3.36 -13.73
C GLU A 27 3.31 2.23 -13.36
N ALA A 28 3.51 1.93 -12.08
CA ALA A 28 4.35 0.83 -11.63
C ALA A 28 3.85 -0.54 -12.15
N VAL A 29 2.54 -0.78 -12.12
CA VAL A 29 1.95 -2.01 -12.68
C VAL A 29 2.17 -2.09 -14.20
N TYR A 30 2.03 -0.96 -14.90
CA TYR A 30 2.25 -0.88 -16.33
C TYR A 30 3.71 -1.19 -16.69
N ASP A 31 4.68 -0.58 -16.00
CA ASP A 31 6.10 -0.80 -16.25
C ASP A 31 6.53 -2.24 -15.97
N ARG A 32 6.00 -2.84 -14.90
CA ARG A 32 6.16 -4.29 -14.64
C ARG A 32 5.56 -5.14 -15.77
N GLY A 33 4.46 -4.70 -16.36
CA GLY A 33 3.86 -5.37 -17.52
C GLY A 33 4.76 -5.32 -18.74
N VAL A 34 5.33 -4.15 -19.07
CA VAL A 34 6.31 -3.98 -20.15
C VAL A 34 7.55 -4.85 -19.93
N GLY A 35 8.09 -4.82 -18.69
CA GLY A 35 9.23 -5.64 -18.30
C GLY A 35 8.96 -7.14 -18.48
N ALA A 36 7.83 -7.61 -17.94
CA ALA A 36 7.45 -9.02 -18.04
C ALA A 36 7.27 -9.52 -19.48
N TYR A 37 6.75 -8.68 -20.38
CA TYR A 37 6.65 -9.01 -21.80
C TYR A 37 8.02 -9.26 -22.43
N ARG A 38 9.03 -8.46 -22.05
CA ARG A 38 10.39 -8.54 -22.60
C ARG A 38 11.19 -9.71 -22.02
N THR A 39 11.03 -9.98 -20.72
CA THR A 39 11.85 -10.97 -20.00
C THR A 39 11.27 -12.38 -20.03
N ASN A 40 9.95 -12.52 -20.20
CA ASN A 40 9.29 -13.82 -20.23
C ASN A 40 8.23 -13.90 -21.33
N PRO A 41 8.64 -13.94 -22.62
CA PRO A 41 7.73 -14.01 -23.76
C PRO A 41 6.87 -15.28 -23.77
N ALA A 42 7.34 -16.37 -23.15
CA ALA A 42 6.57 -17.62 -23.07
C ALA A 42 5.30 -17.49 -22.22
N SER A 43 5.22 -16.50 -21.31
CA SER A 43 4.02 -16.20 -20.53
C SER A 43 2.99 -15.35 -21.27
N VAL A 44 3.36 -14.80 -22.41
CA VAL A 44 2.52 -13.89 -23.20
C VAL A 44 1.56 -14.71 -24.06
N ARG A 45 0.28 -14.37 -24.03
CA ARG A 45 -0.72 -15.05 -24.86
C ARG A 45 -0.46 -14.78 -26.33
N PRO A 46 -0.67 -15.75 -27.25
CA PRO A 46 -0.36 -15.62 -28.69
C PRO A 46 -1.03 -14.44 -29.40
N ASN A 47 -2.18 -13.98 -28.89
CA ASN A 47 -2.95 -12.86 -29.44
C ASN A 47 -2.47 -11.48 -28.99
N VAL A 48 -1.49 -11.40 -28.07
CA VAL A 48 -0.90 -10.15 -27.60
C VAL A 48 0.30 -9.80 -28.48
N LYS A 49 0.22 -8.66 -29.16
CA LYS A 49 1.18 -8.27 -30.20
C LYS A 49 2.20 -7.23 -29.76
N SER A 50 2.00 -6.59 -28.60
CA SER A 50 2.93 -5.57 -28.12
C SER A 50 3.06 -5.56 -26.59
N PRO A 51 4.21 -5.07 -26.07
CA PRO A 51 4.43 -4.89 -24.63
C PRO A 51 3.40 -3.94 -23.99
N GLU A 52 2.95 -2.92 -24.73
CA GLU A 52 1.95 -1.96 -24.24
C GLU A 52 0.58 -2.62 -24.06
N GLN A 53 0.21 -3.49 -25.00
CA GLN A 53 -1.04 -4.26 -24.90
C GLN A 53 -1.01 -5.21 -23.70
N TRP A 54 0.12 -5.88 -23.45
CA TRP A 54 0.32 -6.74 -22.30
C TRP A 54 0.29 -5.96 -20.99
N ALA A 55 1.01 -4.83 -20.93
CA ALA A 55 1.05 -3.96 -19.76
C ALA A 55 -0.34 -3.42 -19.41
N MET A 56 -1.12 -2.98 -20.41
CA MET A 56 -2.47 -2.51 -20.19
C MET A 56 -3.43 -3.63 -19.73
N ALA A 57 -3.24 -4.85 -20.21
CA ALA A 57 -3.97 -6.02 -19.71
C ALA A 57 -3.63 -6.31 -18.23
N ARG A 58 -2.35 -6.14 -17.83
CA ARG A 58 -1.92 -6.25 -16.43
C ARG A 58 -2.55 -5.17 -15.54
N VAL A 59 -2.60 -3.92 -16.00
CA VAL A 59 -3.31 -2.82 -15.32
C VAL A 59 -4.79 -3.16 -15.13
N ASN A 60 -5.48 -3.64 -16.15
CA ASN A 60 -6.88 -4.05 -16.03
C ASN A 60 -7.06 -5.21 -15.04
N SER A 61 -6.14 -6.17 -15.02
CA SER A 61 -6.13 -7.27 -14.05
C SER A 61 -5.94 -6.74 -12.62
N PHE A 62 -5.01 -5.82 -12.42
CA PHE A 62 -4.75 -5.17 -11.13
C PHE A 62 -5.98 -4.42 -10.61
N LEU A 63 -6.65 -3.63 -11.43
CA LEU A 63 -7.88 -2.93 -11.04
C LEU A 63 -9.00 -3.89 -10.63
N ARG A 64 -9.10 -5.07 -11.26
CA ARG A 64 -10.03 -6.14 -10.86
C ARG A 64 -9.65 -6.77 -9.52
N ILE A 65 -8.36 -6.89 -9.22
CA ILE A 65 -7.87 -7.34 -7.90
C ILE A 65 -8.27 -6.30 -6.85
N VAL A 66 -7.98 -5.02 -7.09
CA VAL A 66 -8.32 -3.93 -6.15
C VAL A 66 -9.83 -3.85 -5.89
N SER A 67 -10.67 -4.11 -6.88
CA SER A 67 -12.14 -4.14 -6.70
C SER A 67 -12.67 -5.40 -6.01
N GLY A 68 -11.82 -6.39 -5.73
CA GLY A 68 -12.21 -7.68 -5.17
C GLY A 68 -12.83 -8.67 -6.17
N SER A 69 -12.91 -8.31 -7.46
CA SER A 69 -13.48 -9.16 -8.51
C SER A 69 -12.54 -10.27 -8.98
N LYS A 70 -11.29 -10.26 -8.51
CA LYS A 70 -10.26 -11.25 -8.85
C LYS A 70 -9.33 -11.46 -7.65
N SER A 71 -8.91 -12.70 -7.45
CA SER A 71 -7.91 -13.04 -6.43
C SER A 71 -6.56 -12.39 -6.71
N ALA A 72 -5.89 -11.91 -5.66
CA ALA A 72 -4.58 -11.27 -5.76
C ALA A 72 -3.48 -12.33 -5.97
N ASN A 73 -2.96 -12.40 -7.19
CA ASN A 73 -1.89 -13.31 -7.60
C ASN A 73 -0.61 -12.59 -8.06
N HIS A 74 -0.68 -11.27 -8.29
CA HIS A 74 0.46 -10.43 -8.67
C HIS A 74 0.31 -9.03 -8.08
N ASP A 75 1.39 -8.24 -8.04
CA ASP A 75 1.45 -6.84 -7.62
C ASP A 75 0.82 -6.56 -6.24
N LYS A 76 0.94 -7.51 -5.29
CA LYS A 76 0.37 -7.39 -3.94
C LYS A 76 0.98 -6.24 -3.14
N ASP A 77 2.23 -5.92 -3.43
CA ASP A 77 2.98 -4.81 -2.86
C ASP A 77 2.49 -3.43 -3.33
N LEU A 78 1.85 -3.38 -4.49
CA LEU A 78 1.26 -2.16 -5.06
C LEU A 78 -0.23 -1.98 -4.68
N LEU A 79 -0.84 -2.95 -4.00
CA LEU A 79 -2.23 -2.82 -3.56
C LEU A 79 -2.36 -1.71 -2.51
N PRO A 80 -3.48 -0.96 -2.52
CA PRO A 80 -3.79 -0.01 -1.45
C PRO A 80 -3.68 -0.66 -0.07
N SER A 81 -3.18 0.05 0.94
CA SER A 81 -3.06 -0.47 2.32
C SER A 81 -4.40 -0.92 2.89
N SER A 82 -5.50 -0.29 2.47
CA SER A 82 -6.87 -0.69 2.82
C SER A 82 -7.31 -2.04 2.22
N HIS A 83 -6.60 -2.57 1.21
CA HIS A 83 -6.99 -3.83 0.56
C HIS A 83 -6.57 -5.05 1.42
N PRO A 84 -7.44 -6.07 1.63
CA PRO A 84 -7.16 -7.20 2.52
C PRO A 84 -5.93 -8.03 2.11
N SER A 85 -5.63 -8.10 0.82
CA SER A 85 -4.47 -8.84 0.27
C SER A 85 -3.22 -7.99 0.09
N SER A 86 -3.19 -6.73 0.58
CA SER A 86 -2.02 -5.86 0.47
C SER A 86 -0.86 -6.40 1.28
N SER A 87 0.33 -6.47 0.67
CA SER A 87 1.57 -6.80 1.38
C SER A 87 1.94 -5.71 2.38
N LYS A 88 1.62 -4.45 2.09
CA LYS A 88 1.78 -3.31 3.02
C LYS A 88 1.01 -3.54 4.31
N LYS A 89 -0.25 -4.00 4.23
CA LYS A 89 -1.05 -4.35 5.41
C LYS A 89 -0.42 -5.47 6.23
N LYS A 90 0.24 -6.44 5.58
CA LYS A 90 0.94 -7.53 6.26
C LYS A 90 2.22 -7.04 6.95
N MET A 91 2.95 -6.11 6.31
CA MET A 91 4.13 -5.46 6.91
C MET A 91 3.73 -4.58 8.09
N LEU A 92 2.69 -3.75 7.94
CA LEU A 92 2.12 -2.97 9.04
C LEU A 92 1.72 -3.86 10.21
N LYS A 93 1.01 -4.97 9.95
CA LYS A 93 0.60 -5.92 11.00
C LYS A 93 1.78 -6.60 11.69
N ALA A 94 2.88 -6.87 10.96
CA ALA A 94 4.12 -7.39 11.54
C ALA A 94 4.87 -6.32 12.35
N GLN A 95 4.81 -5.06 11.93
CA GLN A 95 5.37 -3.91 12.63
C GLN A 95 4.58 -3.60 13.91
N TYR A 96 3.25 -3.71 13.87
CA TYR A 96 2.39 -3.64 15.06
C TYR A 96 2.67 -4.75 16.08
N ALA A 97 3.07 -5.94 15.64
CA ALA A 97 3.45 -7.01 16.55
C ALA A 97 4.73 -6.68 17.34
N ASN A 98 5.59 -5.81 16.82
CA ASN A 98 6.80 -5.35 17.49
C ASN A 98 6.56 -4.21 18.49
N ASP A 99 5.41 -3.53 18.42
CA ASP A 99 5.05 -2.43 19.31
C ASP A 99 4.03 -2.86 20.40
N VAL A 100 3.96 -4.17 20.67
CA VAL A 100 3.21 -4.74 21.80
C VAL A 100 4.21 -5.18 22.87
N PHE A 101 4.16 -4.54 24.02
CA PHE A 101 5.10 -4.73 25.11
C PHE A 101 4.46 -5.40 26.32
N THR A 102 5.22 -6.17 27.05
CA THR A 102 4.79 -6.77 28.32
C THR A 102 5.02 -5.83 29.50
N THR A 103 5.80 -4.78 29.32
CA THR A 103 6.08 -3.79 30.36
C THR A 103 5.67 -2.39 29.90
N GLU A 104 5.13 -1.64 30.85
CA GLU A 104 4.75 -0.23 30.65
C GLU A 104 5.95 0.65 30.26
N MET A 105 7.12 0.37 30.80
CA MET A 105 8.33 1.15 30.59
C MET A 105 8.81 1.08 29.12
N GLU A 106 8.80 -0.11 28.53
CA GLU A 106 9.16 -0.29 27.11
C GLU A 106 8.16 0.41 26.18
N ALA A 107 6.86 0.26 26.44
CA ALA A 107 5.82 0.95 25.69
C ALA A 107 5.95 2.49 25.78
N ARG A 108 6.28 3.03 26.95
CA ARG A 108 6.54 4.47 27.15
C ARG A 108 7.78 4.95 26.39
N SER A 109 8.88 4.18 26.44
CA SER A 109 10.07 4.50 25.69
C SER A 109 9.77 4.59 24.19
N ARG A 110 9.08 3.60 23.67
CA ARG A 110 8.66 3.59 22.26
C ARG A 110 7.70 4.72 21.91
N SER A 111 6.78 5.06 22.82
CA SER A 111 5.85 6.18 22.68
C SER A 111 6.56 7.54 22.59
N MET A 112 7.66 7.72 23.32
CA MET A 112 8.52 8.90 23.21
C MET A 112 9.19 8.99 21.82
N ASP A 113 9.75 7.87 21.33
CA ASP A 113 10.39 7.79 20.02
C ASP A 113 9.40 8.11 18.88
N MET A 114 8.13 7.75 19.05
CA MET A 114 7.05 8.03 18.12
C MET A 114 6.47 9.45 18.21
N GLY A 115 6.93 10.24 19.17
CA GLY A 115 6.41 11.60 19.38
C GLY A 115 5.05 11.67 20.12
N CYS A 116 4.57 10.56 20.68
CA CYS A 116 3.33 10.51 21.46
C CYS A 116 3.51 10.93 22.94
N GLY A 117 4.67 11.53 23.29
CA GLY A 117 4.90 12.10 24.61
C GLY A 117 4.92 11.11 25.79
N GLY A 118 5.17 9.84 25.54
CA GLY A 118 5.16 8.79 26.54
C GLY A 118 3.76 8.28 26.93
N ALA A 119 2.71 8.72 26.24
CA ALA A 119 1.37 8.17 26.41
C ALA A 119 1.31 6.71 25.98
N ILE A 120 0.57 5.89 26.71
CA ILE A 120 0.37 4.46 26.41
C ILE A 120 -1.08 4.09 26.59
N HIS A 121 -1.49 3.01 25.91
CA HIS A 121 -2.79 2.36 26.15
C HIS A 121 -2.61 0.85 26.35
N VAL A 122 -3.55 0.23 27.02
CA VAL A 122 -3.49 -1.16 27.48
C VAL A 122 -4.52 -1.99 26.73
N HIS A 123 -4.11 -3.17 26.31
CA HIS A 123 -4.99 -4.21 25.81
C HIS A 123 -4.86 -5.47 26.64
N GLU A 124 -5.90 -6.27 26.67
CA GLU A 124 -5.89 -7.59 27.29
C GLU A 124 -5.82 -8.64 26.17
N VAL A 125 -4.79 -9.46 26.17
CA VAL A 125 -4.60 -10.55 25.22
C VAL A 125 -4.40 -11.84 26.00
N GLU A 126 -5.28 -12.81 25.82
CA GLU A 126 -5.23 -14.12 26.50
C GLU A 126 -5.15 -14.02 28.02
N GLY A 127 -5.81 -13.00 28.62
CA GLY A 127 -5.80 -12.77 30.07
C GLY A 127 -4.54 -12.10 30.61
N GLN A 128 -3.66 -11.60 29.74
CA GLN A 128 -2.48 -10.81 30.09
C GLN A 128 -2.63 -9.36 29.60
N ALA A 129 -2.27 -8.41 30.45
CA ALA A 129 -2.19 -7.02 30.06
C ALA A 129 -0.96 -6.81 29.16
N VAL A 130 -1.17 -6.19 28.00
CA VAL A 130 -0.11 -5.76 27.09
C VAL A 130 -0.22 -4.26 26.86
N TYR A 131 0.91 -3.62 26.69
CA TYR A 131 1.05 -2.18 26.58
C TYR A 131 1.43 -1.79 25.17
N MET A 132 0.78 -0.79 24.61
CA MET A 132 1.10 -0.21 23.32
C MET A 132 1.42 1.27 23.44
N PRO A 133 2.31 1.81 22.58
CA PRO A 133 2.64 3.24 22.56
C PRO A 133 1.43 4.08 22.12
N CYS A 134 1.49 5.39 22.42
CA CYS A 134 0.44 6.40 22.25
C CYS A 134 -0.78 6.21 23.18
N GLY A 135 -1.57 7.27 23.35
CA GLY A 135 -2.68 7.30 24.31
C GLY A 135 -3.91 6.50 23.88
N SER A 136 -3.98 6.14 22.59
CA SER A 136 -5.06 5.33 22.03
C SER A 136 -4.59 4.56 20.81
N HIS A 137 -5.32 3.49 20.48
CA HIS A 137 -5.06 2.72 19.27
C HIS A 137 -5.24 3.54 17.99
N GLN A 138 -6.13 4.52 18.01
CA GLN A 138 -6.34 5.43 16.87
C GLN A 138 -5.15 6.36 16.66
N GLU A 139 -4.63 6.98 17.71
CA GLU A 139 -3.44 7.83 17.66
C GLU A 139 -2.20 7.06 17.16
N TYR A 140 -2.04 5.83 17.64
CA TYR A 140 -1.01 4.91 17.16
C TYR A 140 -1.14 4.60 15.65
N LEU A 141 -2.36 4.36 15.16
CA LEU A 141 -2.62 4.13 13.73
C LEU A 141 -2.38 5.38 12.88
N ASP A 142 -2.70 6.56 13.41
CA ASP A 142 -2.54 7.83 12.71
C ASP A 142 -1.06 8.18 12.55
N TYR A 143 -0.19 7.83 13.51
CA TYR A 143 1.26 7.96 13.38
C TYR A 143 1.78 7.27 12.11
N TYR A 144 1.43 6.01 11.89
CA TYR A 144 1.86 5.27 10.69
C TYR A 144 1.17 5.73 9.41
N ARG A 145 -0.01 6.34 9.50
CA ARG A 145 -0.69 6.91 8.34
C ARG A 145 -0.01 8.18 7.84
N THR A 146 0.47 9.04 8.75
CA THR A 146 1.17 10.28 8.38
C THR A 146 2.52 10.04 7.74
N GLU A 147 3.24 8.98 8.09
CA GLU A 147 4.50 8.61 7.42
C GLU A 147 4.25 8.18 5.96
N ASP A 148 3.23 7.36 5.68
CA ASP A 148 2.86 6.94 4.33
C ASP A 148 2.39 8.13 3.45
N GLU A 149 1.69 9.12 4.03
CA GLU A 149 1.21 10.33 3.33
C GLU A 149 2.33 11.35 3.09
N GLN A 150 3.31 11.46 3.97
CA GLN A 150 4.47 12.34 3.82
C GLN A 150 5.47 11.84 2.77
N GLU A 151 5.64 10.53 2.61
CA GLU A 151 6.43 9.96 1.51
C GLU A 151 5.79 10.28 0.14
N ASP A 152 4.48 10.16 0.00
CA ASP A 152 3.76 10.49 -1.25
C ASP A 152 3.81 12.00 -1.56
N ALA A 153 3.67 12.87 -0.57
CA ALA A 153 3.73 14.32 -0.74
C ALA A 153 5.15 14.85 -1.06
N SER A 154 6.19 14.19 -0.57
CA SER A 154 7.58 14.58 -0.84
C SER A 154 8.04 14.24 -2.26
N VAL A 155 7.50 13.17 -2.84
CA VAL A 155 7.80 12.74 -4.21
C VAL A 155 7.12 13.66 -5.23
N ASP A 156 5.86 14.05 -5.00
CA ASP A 156 5.14 15.02 -5.84
C ASP A 156 5.83 16.39 -5.87
N ARG A 157 6.43 16.81 -4.75
CA ARG A 157 7.16 18.07 -4.65
C ARG A 157 8.49 18.06 -5.40
N LEU A 158 9.17 16.92 -5.48
CA LEU A 158 10.42 16.76 -6.23
C LEU A 158 10.18 16.66 -7.74
N GLU A 159 9.05 16.11 -8.18
CA GLU A 159 8.66 16.10 -9.60
C GLU A 159 8.23 17.50 -10.10
N ALA A 160 7.60 18.31 -9.26
CA ALA A 160 7.21 19.68 -9.60
C ALA A 160 8.39 20.65 -9.77
N LEU A 161 9.58 20.33 -9.22
CA LEU A 161 10.81 21.13 -9.35
C LEU A 161 11.68 20.73 -10.54
N ARG A 162 11.25 19.78 -11.36
CA ARG A 162 11.94 19.30 -12.57
C ARG A 162 11.40 19.88 -13.89
N VAL A 163 10.78 21.04 -13.85
CA VAL A 163 10.36 21.80 -15.04
C VAL A 163 11.36 22.87 -15.38
#